data_3e8dc5665a44479229c952ec8d7528ed
#
_entry.id   3e8dc5665a44479229c952ec8d7528ed
#
_cell.length_a   1.000
_cell.length_b   1.000
_cell.length_c   1.000
_cell.angle_alpha   90.00
_cell.angle_beta   90.00
_cell.angle_gamma   90.00
#
_symmetry.space_group_name_H-M   'P 1'
#
loop_
_entity.id
_entity.type
_entity.pdbx_description
1 polymer ?
#
loop_
_entity_poly.entity_id
_entity_poly.type
_entity_poly.pdbx_seq_one_letter_code
_entity_poly.pdbx_strand_id
1 'polypeptide(L)'
;MEEVEANRTDIIGKYKEISVVFEIKGLTKSAGERNAAQLEKWISEYYVKTGIKPKGVLLVNAFRNKPLAERTELVFPEQMLKFSTSREHCLISSTQFLCLLIECKTNKKNKDKIIREFLETIGVYDKYDEKILWCSENEC
;
A
#
# COMPACT_ATOMS: atom_id res chain seq x y z
N MET A 1 14.05 -25.41 0.54
CA MET A 1 14.03 -24.13 -0.19
C MET A 1 12.65 -23.46 -0.16
N GLU A 2 11.61 -24.22 -0.26
CA GLU A 2 10.23 -23.73 -0.28
C GLU A 2 9.76 -23.12 1.05
N GLU A 3 10.21 -23.68 2.17
CA GLU A 3 9.87 -23.16 3.50
C GLU A 3 10.49 -21.78 3.80
N VAL A 4 11.62 -21.48 3.18
CA VAL A 4 12.29 -20.19 3.35
C VAL A 4 11.55 -19.08 2.60
N GLU A 5 10.85 -19.41 1.53
CA GLU A 5 10.07 -18.44 0.76
C GLU A 5 8.74 -18.09 1.41
N ALA A 6 8.13 -19.02 2.14
CA ALA A 6 6.86 -18.80 2.84
C ALA A 6 6.92 -17.73 3.93
N ASN A 7 8.11 -17.38 4.41
CA ASN A 7 8.33 -16.39 5.48
C ASN A 7 8.95 -15.09 4.97
N ARG A 8 8.81 -14.78 3.69
CA ARG A 8 9.35 -13.55 3.11
C ARG A 8 8.27 -12.51 2.87
N THR A 9 8.72 -11.25 2.74
CA THR A 9 7.84 -10.18 2.27
C THR A 9 7.26 -10.52 0.89
N ASP A 10 6.08 -10.00 0.61
CA ASP A 10 5.40 -10.28 -0.65
C ASP A 10 6.18 -9.73 -1.86
N ILE A 11 6.65 -8.50 -1.76
CA ILE A 11 7.40 -7.87 -2.84
C ILE A 11 8.52 -7.02 -2.27
N ILE A 12 9.71 -7.20 -2.83
CA ILE A 12 10.85 -6.30 -2.62
C ILE A 12 11.16 -5.66 -3.96
N GLY A 13 11.16 -4.33 -3.99
CA GLY A 13 11.43 -3.59 -5.21
C GLY A 13 12.41 -2.45 -4.99
N LYS A 14 12.78 -1.83 -6.08
CA LYS A 14 13.63 -0.65 -6.06
C LYS A 14 13.15 0.32 -7.12
N TYR A 15 12.94 1.56 -6.72
CA TYR A 15 12.65 2.65 -7.63
C TYR A 15 13.75 3.69 -7.51
N LYS A 16 14.61 3.77 -8.53
CA LYS A 16 15.83 4.58 -8.52
C LYS A 16 16.66 4.28 -7.25
N GLU A 17 16.88 5.25 -6.38
CA GLU A 17 17.63 5.07 -5.14
C GLU A 17 16.80 4.52 -3.97
N ILE A 18 15.48 4.40 -4.14
CA ILE A 18 14.57 4.03 -3.06
C ILE A 18 14.31 2.53 -3.07
N SER A 19 14.71 1.84 -2.01
CA SER A 19 14.34 0.43 -1.78
C SER A 19 12.96 0.38 -1.13
N VAL A 20 12.10 -0.51 -1.58
CA VAL A 20 10.71 -0.61 -1.13
C VAL A 20 10.38 -2.04 -0.76
N VAL A 21 9.73 -2.20 0.39
CA VAL A 21 9.18 -3.48 0.85
C VAL A 21 7.66 -3.35 0.86
N PHE A 22 6.98 -4.21 0.14
CA PHE A 22 5.52 -4.27 0.10
C PHE A 22 5.03 -5.46 0.92
N GLU A 23 4.05 -5.22 1.76
CA GLU A 23 3.21 -6.26 2.36
C GLU A 23 1.80 -6.10 1.77
N ILE A 24 1.27 -7.18 1.19
CA ILE A 24 -0.01 -7.16 0.50
C ILE A 24 -0.99 -8.06 1.24
N LYS A 25 -2.15 -7.52 1.60
CA LYS A 25 -3.18 -8.25 2.34
C LYS A 25 -4.55 -8.13 1.67
N GLY A 26 -5.20 -9.28 1.49
CA GLY A 26 -6.61 -9.34 1.15
C GLY A 26 -7.41 -9.67 2.41
N LEU A 27 -8.28 -8.78 2.84
CA LEU A 27 -9.00 -8.87 4.09
C LEU A 27 -10.51 -8.76 3.89
N THR A 28 -11.27 -9.45 4.74
CA THR A 28 -12.74 -9.31 4.76
C THR A 28 -13.20 -8.11 5.60
N LYS A 29 -12.31 -7.59 6.42
CA LYS A 29 -12.52 -6.41 7.28
C LYS A 29 -11.47 -5.35 6.94
N SER A 30 -11.38 -4.32 7.76
CA SER A 30 -10.33 -3.31 7.68
C SER A 30 -8.96 -3.88 8.06
N ALA A 31 -7.91 -3.16 7.72
CA ALA A 31 -6.56 -3.46 8.20
C ALA A 31 -6.46 -3.21 9.71
N GLY A 32 -5.43 -3.74 10.33
CA GLY A 32 -5.14 -3.54 11.74
C GLY A 32 -3.65 -3.42 12.01
N GLU A 33 -3.32 -3.08 13.23
CA GLU A 33 -1.93 -2.93 13.68
C GLU A 33 -1.09 -4.19 13.41
N ARG A 34 -1.71 -5.36 13.49
CA ARG A 34 -1.07 -6.64 13.18
C ARG A 34 -0.46 -6.66 11.77
N ASN A 35 -1.17 -6.08 10.80
CA ASN A 35 -0.69 -6.01 9.42
C ASN A 35 0.52 -5.07 9.31
N ALA A 36 0.48 -3.94 9.99
CA ALA A 36 1.59 -3.01 10.03
C ALA A 36 2.82 -3.60 10.75
N ALA A 37 2.60 -4.37 11.81
CA ALA A 37 3.67 -5.06 12.52
C ALA A 37 4.36 -6.10 11.64
N GLN A 38 3.60 -6.81 10.81
CA GLN A 38 4.16 -7.75 9.85
C GLN A 38 5.05 -7.03 8.83
N LEU A 39 4.60 -5.89 8.32
CA LEU A 39 5.41 -5.06 7.42
C LEU A 39 6.72 -4.63 8.10
N GLU A 40 6.65 -4.16 9.34
CA GLU A 40 7.83 -3.72 10.09
C GLU A 40 8.83 -4.85 10.30
N LYS A 41 8.36 -6.06 10.51
CA LYS A 41 9.22 -7.25 10.59
C LYS A 41 10.05 -7.41 9.32
N TRP A 42 9.42 -7.29 8.15
CA TRP A 42 10.12 -7.43 6.87
C TRP A 42 11.09 -6.28 6.61
N ILE A 43 10.73 -5.08 7.01
CA ILE A 43 11.61 -3.90 6.93
C ILE A 43 12.88 -4.15 7.76
N SER A 44 12.72 -4.63 8.99
CA SER A 44 13.83 -4.92 9.88
C SER A 44 14.74 -6.01 9.33
N GLU A 45 14.17 -7.08 8.77
CA GLU A 45 14.95 -8.15 8.15
C GLU A 45 15.75 -7.66 6.95
N TYR A 46 15.13 -6.84 6.11
CA TYR A 46 15.81 -6.24 4.96
C TYR A 46 16.98 -5.36 5.41
N TYR A 47 16.76 -4.54 6.41
CA TYR A 47 17.80 -3.67 6.98
C TYR A 47 18.97 -4.48 7.53
N VAL A 48 18.71 -5.56 8.25
CA VAL A 48 19.77 -6.44 8.79
C VAL A 48 20.60 -7.04 7.67
N LYS A 49 19.96 -7.46 6.57
CA LYS A 49 20.64 -8.08 5.44
C LYS A 49 21.45 -7.11 4.59
N THR A 50 20.95 -5.90 4.39
CA THR A 50 21.50 -4.98 3.39
C THR A 50 22.15 -3.74 3.98
N GLY A 51 21.87 -3.41 5.25
CA GLY A 51 22.29 -2.15 5.87
C GLY A 51 21.50 -0.94 5.35
N ILE A 52 20.50 -1.15 4.49
CA ILE A 52 19.70 -0.08 3.90
C ILE A 52 18.29 -0.17 4.45
N LYS A 53 17.79 0.96 4.99
CA LYS A 53 16.40 1.03 5.46
C LYS A 53 15.46 1.22 4.27
N PRO A 54 14.58 0.26 3.96
CA PRO A 54 13.66 0.41 2.87
C PRO A 54 12.43 1.24 3.26
N LYS A 55 11.72 1.75 2.26
CA LYS A 55 10.37 2.30 2.44
C LYS A 55 9.40 1.13 2.60
N GLY A 56 8.60 1.15 3.64
CA GLY A 56 7.54 0.16 3.84
C GLY A 56 6.22 0.63 3.27
N VAL A 57 5.56 -0.22 2.50
CA VAL A 57 4.23 0.02 1.94
C VAL A 57 3.32 -1.14 2.32
N LEU A 58 2.21 -0.83 2.99
CA LEU A 58 1.14 -1.79 3.25
C LEU A 58 0.01 -1.55 2.26
N LEU A 59 -0.20 -2.51 1.36
CA LEU A 59 -1.24 -2.48 0.35
C LEU A 59 -2.35 -3.44 0.77
N VAL A 60 -3.55 -2.93 0.97
CA VAL A 60 -4.66 -3.70 1.53
C VAL A 60 -5.87 -3.68 0.61
N ASN A 61 -6.35 -4.87 0.25
CA ASN A 61 -7.68 -5.05 -0.35
C ASN A 61 -8.64 -5.42 0.79
N ALA A 62 -9.17 -4.41 1.47
CA ALA A 62 -10.11 -4.57 2.57
C ALA A 62 -11.52 -4.80 2.04
N PHE A 63 -12.37 -5.42 2.89
CA PHE A 63 -13.76 -5.69 2.55
C PHE A 63 -13.92 -6.43 1.21
N ARG A 64 -13.00 -7.35 0.95
CA ARG A 64 -12.90 -8.05 -0.35
C ARG A 64 -14.15 -8.80 -0.77
N ASN A 65 -15.03 -9.12 0.19
CA ASN A 65 -16.30 -9.80 -0.08
C ASN A 65 -17.43 -8.84 -0.48
N LYS A 66 -17.17 -7.53 -0.45
CA LYS A 66 -18.17 -6.52 -0.82
C LYS A 66 -17.83 -5.91 -2.19
N PRO A 67 -18.86 -5.59 -3.02
CA PRO A 67 -18.66 -4.78 -4.21
C PRO A 67 -18.00 -3.45 -3.87
N LEU A 68 -17.22 -2.89 -4.81
CA LEU A 68 -16.46 -1.65 -4.58
C LEU A 68 -17.34 -0.50 -4.10
N ALA A 69 -18.52 -0.32 -4.69
CA ALA A 69 -19.43 0.76 -4.33
C ALA A 69 -20.00 0.65 -2.90
N GLU A 70 -19.96 -0.54 -2.31
CA GLU A 70 -20.47 -0.78 -0.95
C GLU A 70 -19.40 -0.73 0.12
N ARG A 71 -18.15 -0.49 -0.25
CA ARG A 71 -17.02 -0.39 0.68
C ARG A 71 -16.93 1.03 1.23
N THR A 72 -17.72 1.32 2.27
CA THR A 72 -17.82 2.65 2.88
C THR A 72 -17.06 2.81 4.18
N GLU A 73 -16.60 1.70 4.76
CA GLU A 73 -15.86 1.71 6.03
C GLU A 73 -14.38 2.03 5.79
N LEU A 74 -13.71 2.54 6.83
CA LEU A 74 -12.30 2.87 6.76
C LEU A 74 -11.45 1.61 6.56
N VAL A 75 -10.57 1.66 5.56
CA VAL A 75 -9.60 0.59 5.30
C VAL A 75 -8.53 0.57 6.40
N PHE A 76 -8.07 1.73 6.82
CA PHE A 76 -7.03 1.91 7.83
C PHE A 76 -7.60 2.63 9.05
N PRO A 77 -8.00 1.89 10.10
CA PRO A 77 -8.54 2.51 11.31
C PRO A 77 -7.51 3.38 12.03
N GLU A 78 -8.00 4.40 12.73
CA GLU A 78 -7.17 5.34 13.46
C GLU A 78 -6.22 4.68 14.44
N GLN A 79 -6.62 3.57 15.04
CA GLN A 79 -5.83 2.83 16.01
C GLN A 79 -4.47 2.39 15.48
N MET A 80 -4.39 2.01 14.21
CA MET A 80 -3.14 1.56 13.61
C MET A 80 -2.28 2.70 13.05
N LEU A 81 -2.88 3.87 12.80
CA LEU A 81 -2.17 4.98 12.16
C LEU A 81 -0.97 5.45 12.97
N LYS A 82 -1.11 5.54 14.28
CA LYS A 82 -0.03 5.94 15.17
C LYS A 82 1.18 5.02 15.08
N PHE A 83 0.94 3.71 15.04
CA PHE A 83 1.98 2.70 14.85
C PHE A 83 2.69 2.89 13.52
N SER A 84 1.92 2.99 12.44
CA SER A 84 2.45 3.06 11.08
C SER A 84 3.16 4.39 10.77
N THR A 85 2.59 5.52 11.22
CA THR A 85 3.21 6.83 10.97
C THR A 85 4.53 7.00 11.71
N SER A 86 4.64 6.49 12.93
CA SER A 86 5.89 6.53 13.67
C SER A 86 7.01 5.71 13.00
N ARG A 87 6.65 4.76 12.17
CA ARG A 87 7.56 3.91 11.39
C ARG A 87 7.66 4.31 9.93
N GLU A 88 7.07 5.43 9.58
CA GLU A 88 7.11 6.00 8.23
C GLU A 88 6.51 5.09 7.14
N HIS A 89 5.57 4.22 7.50
CA HIS A 89 4.86 3.39 6.54
C HIS A 89 3.95 4.22 5.64
N CYS A 90 3.86 3.83 4.37
CA CYS A 90 2.78 4.27 3.48
C CYS A 90 1.68 3.21 3.49
N LEU A 91 0.46 3.63 3.77
CA LEU A 91 -0.71 2.76 3.79
C LEU A 91 -1.59 3.09 2.58
N ILE A 92 -1.84 2.10 1.75
CA ILE A 92 -2.62 2.32 0.53
C ILE A 92 -3.61 1.18 0.31
N SER A 93 -4.87 1.53 0.00
CA SER A 93 -5.86 0.54 -0.41
C SER A 93 -5.61 0.08 -1.85
N SER A 94 -6.12 -1.11 -2.20
CA SER A 94 -6.01 -1.64 -3.55
C SER A 94 -6.68 -0.74 -4.58
N THR A 95 -7.78 -0.08 -4.22
CA THR A 95 -8.49 0.84 -5.10
C THR A 95 -7.67 2.11 -5.36
N GLN A 96 -7.07 2.68 -4.34
CA GLN A 96 -6.15 3.82 -4.51
C GLN A 96 -4.91 3.42 -5.31
N PHE A 97 -4.38 2.23 -5.08
CA PHE A 97 -3.24 1.73 -5.85
C PHE A 97 -3.58 1.56 -7.34
N LEU A 98 -4.76 1.05 -7.65
CA LEU A 98 -5.22 0.94 -9.03
C LEU A 98 -5.35 2.32 -9.68
N CYS A 99 -5.90 3.30 -8.98
CA CYS A 99 -5.98 4.69 -9.47
C CYS A 99 -4.57 5.26 -9.72
N LEU A 100 -3.63 4.99 -8.82
CA LEU A 100 -2.23 5.39 -8.98
C LEU A 100 -1.62 4.81 -10.26
N LEU A 101 -1.83 3.52 -10.51
CA LEU A 101 -1.33 2.86 -11.72
C LEU A 101 -1.93 3.44 -12.99
N ILE A 102 -3.24 3.72 -12.98
CA ILE A 102 -3.93 4.35 -14.10
C ILE A 102 -3.34 5.74 -14.37
N GLU A 103 -3.16 6.53 -13.32
CA GLU A 103 -2.58 7.87 -13.44
C GLU A 103 -1.16 7.83 -14.00
N CYS A 104 -0.32 6.93 -13.53
CA CYS A 104 1.04 6.74 -14.06
C CYS A 104 1.05 6.35 -15.53
N LYS A 105 0.07 5.54 -15.95
CA LYS A 105 -0.05 5.07 -17.33
C LYS A 105 -0.57 6.15 -18.27
N THR A 106 -1.50 6.97 -17.82
CA THR A 106 -2.14 8.01 -18.63
C THR A 106 -1.37 9.33 -18.62
N ASN A 107 -0.63 9.62 -17.56
CA ASN A 107 0.12 10.85 -17.38
C ASN A 107 1.62 10.57 -17.27
N LYS A 108 2.20 10.09 -18.33
CA LYS A 108 3.62 9.66 -18.37
C LYS A 108 4.62 10.77 -18.06
N LYS A 109 4.29 12.02 -18.36
CA LYS A 109 5.16 13.17 -18.09
C LYS A 109 5.42 13.34 -16.59
N ASN A 110 4.41 13.07 -15.76
CA ASN A 110 4.47 13.26 -14.32
C ASN A 110 4.65 11.94 -13.56
N LYS A 111 4.93 10.84 -14.26
CA LYS A 111 5.06 9.52 -13.67
C LYS A 111 6.06 9.49 -12.52
N ASP A 112 7.24 10.06 -12.71
CA ASP A 112 8.27 10.10 -11.67
C ASP A 112 7.79 10.87 -10.44
N LYS A 113 7.18 12.03 -10.64
CA LYS A 113 6.61 12.83 -9.55
C LYS A 113 5.54 12.06 -8.79
N ILE A 114 4.64 11.39 -9.49
CA ILE A 114 3.54 10.61 -8.91
C ILE A 114 4.11 9.48 -8.05
N ILE A 115 5.07 8.72 -8.57
CA ILE A 115 5.67 7.60 -7.83
C ILE A 115 6.44 8.10 -6.62
N ARG A 116 7.18 9.20 -6.74
CA ARG A 116 7.92 9.78 -5.62
C ARG A 116 6.99 10.27 -4.51
N GLU A 117 5.91 10.96 -4.85
CA GLU A 117 4.91 11.38 -3.88
C GLU A 117 4.31 10.20 -3.12
N PHE A 118 4.03 9.11 -3.83
CA PHE A 118 3.56 7.88 -3.23
C PHE A 118 4.59 7.30 -2.24
N LEU A 119 5.82 7.14 -2.67
CA LEU A 119 6.88 6.54 -1.83
C LEU A 119 7.32 7.45 -0.68
N GLU A 120 7.12 8.74 -0.78
CA GLU A 120 7.42 9.71 0.30
C GLU A 120 6.26 9.88 1.28
N THR A 121 5.09 9.33 0.98
CA THR A 121 3.93 9.43 1.85
C THR A 121 4.15 8.68 3.17
N ILE A 122 3.89 9.34 4.27
CA ILE A 122 3.87 8.74 5.61
C ILE A 122 2.41 8.73 6.06
N GLY A 123 1.88 7.55 6.35
CA GLY A 123 0.47 7.37 6.66
C GLY A 123 -0.35 6.98 5.44
N VAL A 124 -1.62 7.32 5.44
CA VAL A 124 -2.56 6.89 4.39
C VAL A 124 -2.36 7.70 3.11
N TYR A 125 -2.18 6.98 2.00
CA TYR A 125 -2.22 7.56 0.66
C TYR A 125 -3.64 7.43 0.14
N ASP A 126 -4.37 8.55 0.10
CA ASP A 126 -5.78 8.63 -0.28
C ASP A 126 -5.99 9.88 -1.14
N LYS A 127 -5.63 9.78 -2.41
CA LYS A 127 -5.50 10.94 -3.29
C LYS A 127 -6.56 10.98 -4.39
N TYR A 128 -7.15 9.84 -4.75
CA TYR A 128 -7.99 9.72 -5.92
C TYR A 128 -9.45 9.51 -5.57
N ASP A 129 -10.34 10.02 -6.43
CA ASP A 129 -11.75 9.67 -6.39
C ASP A 129 -11.93 8.27 -7.00
N GLU A 130 -12.22 7.30 -6.16
CA GLU A 130 -12.33 5.90 -6.54
C GLU A 130 -13.59 5.58 -7.34
N LYS A 131 -14.56 6.50 -7.40
CA LYS A 131 -15.80 6.30 -8.16
C LYS A 131 -15.55 5.99 -9.63
N ILE A 132 -14.44 6.47 -10.17
CA ILE A 132 -14.07 6.18 -11.56
C ILE A 132 -13.88 4.68 -11.83
N LEU A 133 -13.67 3.87 -10.78
CA LEU A 133 -13.42 2.43 -10.91
C LEU A 133 -14.71 1.63 -11.07
N TRP A 134 -15.87 2.17 -10.67
CA TRP A 134 -17.13 1.42 -10.71
C TRP A 134 -18.33 2.20 -11.21
N CYS A 135 -18.20 3.47 -11.51
CA CYS A 135 -19.28 4.25 -12.11
C CYS A 135 -19.36 4.02 -13.61
N SER A 136 -20.57 3.79 -14.13
CA SER A 136 -20.83 3.91 -15.56
C SER A 136 -20.98 5.37 -15.93
N GLU A 137 -20.84 5.72 -17.22
CA GLU A 137 -21.00 7.10 -17.71
C GLU A 137 -22.35 7.73 -17.35
N ASN A 138 -23.36 6.90 -17.11
CA ASN A 138 -24.71 7.34 -16.76
C ASN A 138 -24.98 7.42 -15.26
N GLU A 139 -24.09 6.97 -14.41
CA GLU A 139 -24.24 6.87 -12.95
C GLU A 139 -23.39 7.88 -12.17
N CYS A 140 -22.42 8.46 -12.84
CA CYS A 140 -21.50 9.43 -12.20
C CYS A 140 -21.90 10.88 -12.45
#